data_6eaf05f52ff31a54be0573d78ab182df
#
_entry.id   6eaf05f52ff31a54be0573d78ab182df
#
_cell.length_a   1.000
_cell.length_b   1.000
_cell.length_c   1.000
_cell.angle_alpha   90.00
_cell.angle_beta   90.00
_cell.angle_gamma   90.00
#
_symmetry.space_group_name_H-M   'P 1'
#
loop_
_entity.id
_entity.type
_entity.pdbx_description
1 polymer ?
#
loop_
_entity_poly.entity_id
_entity_poly.type
_entity_poly.pdbx_seq_one_letter_code
_entity_poly.pdbx_strand_id
1 'polypeptide(L)' 'MNIKAKLRPFYVAKMLYEQTDEDHYLTIAQIMEQLEKEYGISTSRGTVGDDIKALQELGIEIEVIP' A
#
# COMPACT_ATOMS: atom_id res chain seq x y z
N MET A 1 -2.39 9.33 19.80
CA MET A 1 -2.29 9.35 18.32
C MET A 1 -1.66 8.05 17.84
N ASN A 2 -2.28 7.39 16.87
CA ASN A 2 -1.73 6.15 16.32
C ASN A 2 -0.77 6.48 15.18
N ILE A 3 0.52 6.49 15.48
CA ILE A 3 1.56 6.84 14.51
C ILE A 3 1.62 5.83 13.36
N LYS A 4 1.29 4.56 13.65
CA LYS A 4 1.28 3.52 12.61
C LYS A 4 0.25 3.81 11.53
N ALA A 5 -0.93 4.30 11.90
CA ALA A 5 -1.97 4.65 10.94
C ALA A 5 -1.52 5.77 10.00
N LYS A 6 -0.76 6.72 10.50
CA LYS A 6 -0.20 7.81 9.69
C LYS A 6 0.90 7.32 8.77
N LEU A 7 1.63 6.30 9.17
CA LEU A 7 2.70 5.72 8.38
C LEU A 7 2.20 4.73 7.32
N ARG A 8 0.95 4.27 7.44
CA ARG A 8 0.40 3.26 6.53
C ARG A 8 0.61 3.58 5.05
N PRO A 9 0.29 4.78 4.54
CA PRO A 9 0.53 5.07 3.12
C PRO A 9 2.00 4.96 2.73
N PHE A 10 2.90 5.33 3.65
CA PHE A 10 4.34 5.23 3.40
C PHE A 10 4.78 3.77 3.33
N TYR A 11 4.23 2.91 4.17
CA TYR A 11 4.50 1.47 4.10
C TYR A 11 3.97 0.87 2.80
N VAL A 12 2.79 1.32 2.36
CA VAL A 12 2.24 0.88 1.06
C VAL A 12 3.19 1.28 -0.06
N ALA A 13 3.65 2.53 -0.07
CA ALA A 13 4.61 3.01 -1.07
C ALA A 13 5.91 2.20 -1.04
N LYS A 14 6.42 1.93 0.16
CA LYS A 14 7.65 1.15 0.32
C LYS A 14 7.50 -0.26 -0.24
N MET A 15 6.38 -0.93 0.07
CA MET A 15 6.11 -2.27 -0.45
C MET A 15 6.04 -2.26 -1.98
N LEU A 16 5.35 -1.30 -2.55
CA LEU A 16 5.22 -1.19 -4.00
C LEU A 16 6.58 -0.95 -4.65
N TYR A 17 7.38 -0.08 -4.05
CA TYR A 17 8.73 0.22 -4.57
C TYR A 17 9.65 -0.99 -4.52
N GLU A 18 9.62 -1.75 -3.43
CA GLU A 18 10.55 -2.85 -3.22
C GLU A 18 10.10 -4.16 -3.85
N GLN A 19 8.81 -4.38 -4.00
CA GLN A 19 8.26 -5.69 -4.37
C GLN A 19 7.56 -5.72 -5.72
N THR A 20 7.47 -4.59 -6.42
CA THR A 20 6.82 -4.56 -7.74
C THR A 20 7.74 -3.99 -8.80
N ASP A 21 7.55 -4.46 -10.03
CA ASP A 21 8.23 -3.97 -11.23
C ASP A 21 7.36 -4.29 -12.44
N GLU A 22 7.90 -4.26 -13.66
CA GLU A 22 7.15 -4.54 -14.87
C GLU A 22 6.59 -5.96 -14.91
N ASP A 23 7.25 -6.91 -14.24
CA ASP A 23 6.89 -8.32 -14.26
C ASP A 23 6.23 -8.81 -12.97
N HIS A 24 6.23 -7.99 -11.92
CA HIS A 24 5.74 -8.38 -10.60
C HIS A 24 4.78 -7.32 -10.06
N TYR A 25 3.68 -7.77 -9.48
CA TYR A 25 2.72 -6.87 -8.86
C TYR A 25 2.26 -7.44 -7.51
N LEU A 26 1.68 -6.56 -6.70
CA LEU A 26 1.05 -6.94 -5.44
C LEU A 26 -0.46 -6.74 -5.56
N THR A 27 -1.23 -7.71 -5.07
CA THR A 27 -2.68 -7.53 -4.94
C THR A 27 -2.96 -6.72 -3.68
N ILE A 28 -4.15 -6.11 -3.61
CA ILE A 28 -4.59 -5.39 -2.41
C ILE A 28 -4.61 -6.33 -1.20
N ALA A 29 -5.05 -7.58 -1.41
CA ALA A 29 -5.05 -8.58 -0.36
C ALA A 29 -3.64 -8.85 0.19
N GLN A 30 -2.65 -8.93 -0.69
CA GLN A 30 -1.26 -9.12 -0.28
C GLN A 30 -0.72 -7.92 0.49
N ILE A 31 -1.07 -6.71 0.06
CA ILE A 31 -0.68 -5.49 0.78
C ILE A 31 -1.29 -5.48 2.18
N MET A 32 -2.58 -5.80 2.29
CA MET A 32 -3.25 -5.89 3.58
C MET A 32 -2.60 -6.90 4.50
N GLU A 33 -2.29 -8.08 3.96
CA GLU A 33 -1.65 -9.15 4.73
C GLU A 33 -0.29 -8.73 5.26
N GLN A 34 0.54 -8.11 4.43
CA GLN A 34 1.86 -7.64 4.85
C GLN A 34 1.76 -6.51 5.88
N LEU A 35 0.82 -5.60 5.72
CA LEU A 35 0.60 -4.53 6.70
C LEU A 35 0.29 -5.12 8.07
N GLU A 36 -0.55 -6.13 8.11
CA GLU A 36 -0.91 -6.78 9.37
C GLU A 36 0.26 -7.57 9.96
N LYS A 37 0.90 -8.43 9.17
CA LYS A 37 1.95 -9.32 9.65
C LYS A 37 3.24 -8.60 10.00
N GLU A 38 3.67 -7.67 9.17
CA GLU A 38 4.97 -7.02 9.35
C GLU A 38 4.91 -5.75 10.18
N TYR A 39 3.80 -5.03 10.11
CA TYR A 39 3.69 -3.72 10.75
C TYR A 39 2.59 -3.64 11.81
N GLY A 40 1.82 -4.70 11.96
CA GLY A 40 0.74 -4.72 12.94
C GLY A 40 -0.41 -3.77 12.62
N ILE A 41 -0.61 -3.47 11.34
CA ILE A 41 -1.64 -2.52 10.89
C ILE A 41 -2.81 -3.30 10.27
N SER A 42 -3.96 -3.26 10.93
CA SER A 42 -5.21 -3.80 10.40
C SER A 42 -5.87 -2.76 9.51
N THR A 43 -6.26 -3.14 8.31
CA THR A 43 -6.85 -2.19 7.37
C THR A 43 -7.87 -2.88 6.47
N SER A 44 -8.52 -2.11 5.61
CA SER A 44 -9.52 -2.60 4.67
C SER A 44 -9.08 -2.33 3.23
N ARG A 45 -9.75 -3.00 2.27
CA ARG A 45 -9.49 -2.77 0.85
C ARG A 45 -9.73 -1.32 0.45
N GLY A 46 -10.80 -0.72 0.96
CA GLY A 46 -11.11 0.67 0.67
C GLY A 46 -10.03 1.61 1.17
N THR A 47 -9.53 1.36 2.37
CA THR A 47 -8.47 2.17 2.96
C THR A 47 -7.17 2.07 2.16
N VAL A 48 -6.78 0.86 1.77
CA VAL A 48 -5.59 0.66 0.93
C VAL A 48 -5.78 1.32 -0.44
N GLY A 49 -6.98 1.20 -1.02
CA GLY A 49 -7.30 1.88 -2.28
C GLY A 49 -7.17 3.39 -2.18
N ASP A 50 -7.62 3.97 -1.06
CA ASP A 50 -7.49 5.41 -0.82
C ASP A 50 -6.02 5.81 -0.69
N ASP A 51 -5.21 5.00 -0.02
CA ASP A 51 -3.78 5.25 0.10
C ASP A 51 -3.11 5.25 -1.28
N ILE A 52 -3.46 4.29 -2.13
CA ILE A 52 -2.92 4.20 -3.48
C ILE A 52 -3.30 5.45 -4.29
N LYS A 53 -4.55 5.89 -4.19
CA LYS A 53 -5.01 7.11 -4.87
C LYS A 53 -4.23 8.33 -4.39
N ALA A 54 -3.99 8.43 -3.09
CA ALA A 54 -3.24 9.55 -2.53
C ALA A 54 -1.80 9.55 -3.05
N LEU A 55 -1.17 8.38 -3.16
CA LEU A 55 0.18 8.27 -3.71
C LEU A 55 0.21 8.66 -5.18
N GLN A 56 -0.80 8.26 -5.95
CA GLN A 56 -0.93 8.64 -7.35
C GLN A 56 -1.07 10.16 -7.50
N GLU A 57 -1.83 10.79 -6.61
CA GLU A 57 -1.99 12.25 -6.59
C GLU A 57 -0.67 12.97 -6.34
N LEU A 58 0.24 12.37 -5.58
CA LEU A 58 1.58 12.92 -5.36
C LEU A 58 2.48 12.79 -6.58
N GLY A 59 2.05 12.08 -7.61
CA GLY A 59 2.84 11.86 -8.81
C GLY A 59 3.60 10.54 -8.83
N ILE A 60 3.37 9.68 -7.85
CA ILE A 60 3.94 8.34 -7.85
C ILE A 60 3.18 7.47 -8.85
N GLU A 61 3.89 6.93 -9.83
CA GLU A 61 3.25 6.09 -10.83
C GLU A 61 2.92 4.72 -10.25
N ILE A 62 1.63 4.46 -10.11
CA ILE A 62 1.13 3.17 -9.65
C ILE A 62 0.09 2.71 -10.66
N GLU A 63 0.35 1.57 -11.29
CA GLU A 63 -0.57 0.97 -12.23
C GLU A 63 -1.50 0.02 -11.47
N VAL A 64 -2.81 0.27 -11.56
CA VAL A 64 -3.81 -0.58 -10.93
C VAL A 64 -4.32 -1.58 -11.95
N ILE A 65 -4.09 -2.86 -11.70
CA ILE A 65 -4.54 -3.95 -12.56
C ILE A 65 -5.87 -4.46 -12.00
N PRO A 66 -6.95 -4.40 -12.79
CA PRO A 66 -8.27 -4.86 -12.33
C PRO A 66 -8.32 -6.37 -12.14
#